data_3d895962c19c7376bf0c226ca2426f17
#
_entry.id   3d895962c19c7376bf0c226ca2426f17
#
_cell.length_a   1.000
_cell.length_b   1.000
_cell.length_c   1.000
_cell.angle_alpha   90.00
_cell.angle_beta   90.00
_cell.angle_gamma   90.00
#
_symmetry.space_group_name_H-M   'P 1'
#
loop_
_entity.id
_entity.type
_entity.pdbx_description
1 polymer ?
#
loop_
_entity_poly.entity_id
_entity_poly.type
_entity_poly.pdbx_seq_one_letter_code
_entity_poly.pdbx_strand_id
1 'polypeptide(L)'
;MNQTTKKIYNCITCKKENSWTHQKINKYCDNYCMNEHRYLQYIERWKNNLEQGQKGASQTSSHIRRYIVEKFNNRCQCCGTGSEWNNKPITLQLEHLDGNSRNNTETNLSLLCPNCHTQTEFYGSRNNGRGRGSLLKENLA
;
A
#
# COMPACT_ATOMS: atom_id res chain seq x y z
N MET A 1 42.60 25.86 -4.74
CA MET A 1 41.21 25.99 -4.26
C MET A 1 40.29 25.21 -5.21
N ASN A 2 39.83 24.00 -4.78
CA ASN A 2 38.91 23.25 -5.62
C ASN A 2 37.53 23.92 -5.57
N GLN A 3 37.15 24.60 -6.62
CA GLN A 3 35.81 25.10 -6.81
C GLN A 3 34.89 23.86 -7.02
N THR A 4 34.14 23.49 -6.01
CA THR A 4 33.06 22.49 -6.12
C THR A 4 31.97 23.10 -7.00
N THR A 5 31.93 22.73 -8.27
CA THR A 5 30.88 23.18 -9.21
C THR A 5 29.53 22.59 -8.75
N LYS A 6 28.59 23.47 -8.41
CA LYS A 6 27.20 23.07 -8.16
C LYS A 6 26.60 22.53 -9.46
N LYS A 7 26.06 21.31 -9.41
CA LYS A 7 25.28 20.74 -10.50
C LYS A 7 23.79 20.98 -10.22
N ILE A 8 23.09 21.51 -11.22
CA ILE A 8 21.64 21.74 -11.15
C ILE A 8 20.92 20.50 -11.68
N TYR A 9 19.84 20.09 -11.03
CA TYR A 9 18.97 19.01 -11.46
C TYR A 9 17.51 19.29 -11.06
N ASN A 10 16.57 18.69 -11.78
CA ASN A 10 15.15 18.72 -11.42
C ASN A 10 14.77 17.41 -10.71
N CYS A 11 14.13 17.53 -9.55
CA CYS A 11 13.60 16.37 -8.84
C CYS A 11 12.63 15.59 -9.73
N ILE A 12 12.82 14.28 -9.86
CA ILE A 12 11.96 13.41 -10.70
C ILE A 12 10.51 13.45 -10.22
N THR A 13 10.28 13.56 -8.91
CA THR A 13 8.94 13.53 -8.29
C THR A 13 8.24 14.88 -8.34
N CYS A 14 8.79 15.90 -7.68
CA CYS A 14 8.13 17.21 -7.53
C CYS A 14 8.51 18.22 -8.61
N LYS A 15 9.45 17.91 -9.52
CA LYS A 15 9.95 18.75 -10.61
C LYS A 15 10.68 20.02 -10.17
N LYS A 16 10.85 20.25 -8.87
CA LYS A 16 11.59 21.41 -8.35
C LYS A 16 13.05 21.33 -8.76
N GLU A 17 13.60 22.49 -9.17
CA GLU A 17 15.03 22.65 -9.40
C GLU A 17 15.80 22.62 -8.09
N ASN A 18 16.89 21.88 -8.06
CA ASN A 18 17.77 21.71 -6.91
C ASN A 18 19.22 21.78 -7.34
N SER A 19 20.13 22.00 -6.39
CA SER A 19 21.56 21.99 -6.62
C SER A 19 22.26 20.95 -5.74
N TRP A 20 23.32 20.35 -6.27
CA TRP A 20 24.08 19.31 -5.60
C TRP A 20 25.57 19.52 -5.82
N THR A 21 26.37 19.30 -4.77
CA THR A 21 27.83 19.55 -4.78
C THR A 21 28.69 18.29 -4.85
N HIS A 22 28.07 17.09 -4.73
CA HIS A 22 28.80 15.82 -4.77
C HIS A 22 28.92 15.23 -6.17
N GLN A 23 29.83 14.27 -6.36
CA GLN A 23 30.08 13.64 -7.66
C GLN A 23 28.90 12.84 -8.22
N LYS A 24 28.02 12.29 -7.35
CA LYS A 24 26.84 11.53 -7.78
C LYS A 24 25.69 12.49 -8.09
N ILE A 25 25.06 12.29 -9.26
CA ILE A 25 23.83 13.02 -9.63
C ILE A 25 22.71 12.57 -8.71
N ASN A 26 22.12 13.53 -7.99
CA ASN A 26 20.92 13.26 -7.22
C ASN A 26 19.67 13.30 -8.12
N LYS A 27 18.71 12.44 -7.87
CA LYS A 27 17.45 12.36 -8.62
C LYS A 27 16.26 12.96 -7.87
N TYR A 28 16.39 13.11 -6.56
CA TYR A 28 15.34 13.53 -5.65
C TYR A 28 15.83 14.66 -4.75
N CYS A 29 14.95 15.61 -4.41
CA CYS A 29 15.30 16.69 -3.50
C CYS A 29 15.46 16.21 -2.04
N ASP A 30 14.71 15.17 -1.66
CA ASP A 30 14.68 14.60 -0.32
C ASP A 30 14.21 13.14 -0.32
N ASN A 31 14.20 12.53 0.87
CA ASN A 31 13.72 11.16 1.08
C ASN A 31 12.22 11.02 0.83
N TYR A 32 11.43 12.07 1.06
CA TYR A 32 10.00 12.05 0.80
C TYR A 32 9.76 11.87 -0.70
N CYS A 33 10.36 12.69 -1.53
CA CYS A 33 10.24 12.59 -2.99
C CYS A 33 10.75 11.25 -3.53
N MET A 34 11.81 10.69 -2.93
CA MET A 34 12.30 9.36 -3.30
C MET A 34 11.27 8.27 -2.98
N ASN A 35 10.70 8.29 -1.78
CA ASN A 35 9.72 7.30 -1.34
C ASN A 35 8.41 7.42 -2.13
N GLU A 36 7.97 8.64 -2.42
CA GLU A 36 6.79 8.90 -3.23
C GLU A 36 6.95 8.38 -4.66
N HIS A 37 8.10 8.59 -5.28
CA HIS A 37 8.40 8.03 -6.59
C HIS A 37 8.36 6.48 -6.59
N ARG A 38 8.96 5.85 -5.59
CA ARG A 38 8.94 4.39 -5.42
C ARG A 38 7.52 3.86 -5.23
N TYR A 39 6.71 4.57 -4.44
CA TYR A 39 5.31 4.22 -4.25
C TYR A 39 4.53 4.26 -5.56
N LEU A 40 4.64 5.36 -6.32
CA LEU A 40 3.93 5.51 -7.60
C LEU A 40 4.36 4.44 -8.61
N GLN A 41 5.66 4.17 -8.73
CA GLN A 41 6.17 3.09 -9.60
C GLN A 41 5.66 1.71 -9.17
N TYR A 42 5.61 1.44 -7.86
CA TYR A 42 5.09 0.18 -7.34
C TYR A 42 3.62 -0.01 -7.69
N ILE A 43 2.79 1.01 -7.48
CA ILE A 43 1.36 0.97 -7.80
C ILE A 43 1.12 0.79 -9.30
N GLU A 44 1.89 1.47 -10.14
CA GLU A 44 1.81 1.30 -11.59
C GLU A 44 2.12 -0.16 -12.00
N ARG A 45 3.22 -0.73 -11.49
CA ARG A 45 3.60 -2.13 -11.77
C ARG A 45 2.54 -3.10 -11.25
N TRP A 46 2.01 -2.88 -10.05
CA TRP A 46 0.96 -3.72 -9.48
C TRP A 46 -0.33 -3.68 -10.33
N LYS A 47 -0.77 -2.53 -10.78
CA LYS A 47 -1.94 -2.39 -11.68
C LYS A 47 -1.74 -3.09 -13.02
N ASN A 48 -0.51 -3.19 -13.49
CA ASN A 48 -0.14 -3.91 -14.70
C ASN A 48 0.20 -5.40 -14.47
N ASN A 49 -0.13 -5.96 -13.30
CA ASN A 49 0.14 -7.34 -12.90
C ASN A 49 1.63 -7.74 -12.91
N LEU A 50 2.53 -6.76 -12.77
CA LEU A 50 3.97 -6.98 -12.65
C LEU A 50 4.44 -7.14 -11.19
N GLU A 51 3.52 -6.97 -10.24
CA GLU A 51 3.71 -7.14 -8.79
C GLU A 51 2.53 -7.90 -8.20
N GLN A 52 2.81 -8.90 -7.35
CA GLN A 52 1.76 -9.69 -6.70
C GLN A 52 1.10 -8.98 -5.51
N GLY A 53 1.66 -7.87 -5.07
CA GLY A 53 1.12 -7.10 -3.96
C GLY A 53 1.35 -7.67 -2.57
N GLN A 54 2.18 -8.70 -2.43
CA GLN A 54 2.48 -9.33 -1.15
C GLN A 54 3.68 -8.72 -0.45
N LYS A 55 3.65 -8.73 0.88
CA LYS A 55 4.79 -8.50 1.76
C LYS A 55 5.02 -9.77 2.59
N GLY A 56 6.13 -10.46 2.34
CA GLY A 56 6.38 -11.76 2.95
C GLY A 56 5.37 -12.82 2.48
N ALA A 57 5.11 -13.82 3.33
CA ALA A 57 4.34 -15.00 2.93
C ALA A 57 2.81 -14.76 2.80
N SER A 58 2.25 -13.77 3.50
CA SER A 58 0.78 -13.65 3.61
C SER A 58 0.24 -12.25 3.92
N GLN A 59 1.08 -11.21 3.87
CA GLN A 59 0.63 -9.84 4.15
C GLN A 59 0.53 -9.05 2.85
N THR A 60 -0.47 -8.19 2.77
CA THR A 60 -0.59 -7.21 1.69
C THR A 60 0.47 -6.12 1.84
N SER A 61 1.05 -5.69 0.73
CA SER A 61 2.02 -4.60 0.68
C SER A 61 1.46 -3.31 1.31
N SER A 62 2.30 -2.60 2.07
CA SER A 62 1.95 -1.29 2.62
C SER A 62 1.63 -0.25 1.54
N HIS A 63 2.22 -0.37 0.35
CA HIS A 63 1.90 0.49 -0.79
C HIS A 63 0.47 0.26 -1.28
N ILE A 64 0.04 -1.00 -1.40
CA ILE A 64 -1.34 -1.31 -1.77
C ILE A 64 -2.31 -0.83 -0.70
N ARG A 65 -2.00 -1.08 0.60
CA ARG A 65 -2.84 -0.58 1.68
C ARG A 65 -3.01 0.94 1.60
N ARG A 66 -1.92 1.69 1.41
CA ARG A 66 -1.95 3.14 1.23
C ARG A 66 -2.85 3.52 0.04
N TYR A 67 -2.64 2.88 -1.11
CA TYR A 67 -3.44 3.12 -2.31
C TYR A 67 -4.95 2.88 -2.09
N ILE A 68 -5.32 1.79 -1.44
CA ILE A 68 -6.73 1.46 -1.16
C ILE A 68 -7.35 2.46 -0.18
N VAL A 69 -6.60 2.89 0.85
CA VAL A 69 -7.05 3.95 1.78
C VAL A 69 -7.29 5.27 1.03
N GLU A 70 -6.37 5.68 0.17
CA GLU A 70 -6.49 6.89 -0.66
C GLU A 70 -7.66 6.78 -1.64
N LYS A 71 -7.78 5.65 -2.35
CA LYS A 71 -8.86 5.37 -3.33
C LYS A 71 -10.25 5.51 -2.72
N PHE A 72 -10.43 5.02 -1.51
CA PHE A 72 -11.72 5.03 -0.81
C PHE A 72 -11.87 6.21 0.17
N ASN A 73 -11.00 7.21 0.09
CA ASN A 73 -11.01 8.40 0.96
C ASN A 73 -11.06 8.06 2.45
N ASN A 74 -10.38 6.98 2.84
CA ASN A 74 -10.36 6.46 4.22
C ASN A 74 -11.77 6.27 4.80
N ARG A 75 -12.70 5.69 4.02
CA ARG A 75 -14.08 5.40 4.40
C ARG A 75 -14.43 3.94 4.19
N CYS A 76 -15.21 3.41 5.12
CA CYS A 76 -15.78 2.06 5.02
C CYS A 76 -16.69 1.96 3.79
N GLN A 77 -16.43 0.99 2.93
CA GLN A 77 -17.18 0.80 1.70
C GLN A 77 -18.57 0.16 1.92
N CYS A 78 -18.82 -0.34 3.12
CA CYS A 78 -20.11 -0.90 3.48
C CYS A 78 -21.04 0.14 4.13
N CYS A 79 -20.58 0.86 5.17
CA CYS A 79 -21.43 1.78 5.94
C CYS A 79 -21.03 3.25 5.85
N GLY A 80 -19.96 3.59 5.12
CA GLY A 80 -19.49 4.96 4.95
C GLY A 80 -18.75 5.58 6.14
N THR A 81 -18.62 4.87 7.28
CA THR A 81 -17.90 5.37 8.45
C THR A 81 -16.44 5.70 8.09
N GLY A 82 -15.95 6.84 8.55
CA GLY A 82 -14.56 7.25 8.37
C GLY A 82 -13.63 6.61 9.41
N SER A 83 -12.48 7.26 9.62
CA SER A 83 -11.46 6.82 10.59
C SER A 83 -11.74 7.23 12.05
N GLU A 84 -12.99 7.59 12.37
CA GLU A 84 -13.41 7.98 13.70
C GLU A 84 -14.73 7.30 14.08
N TRP A 85 -14.82 6.83 15.32
CA TRP A 85 -16.01 6.27 15.93
C TRP A 85 -16.08 6.67 17.39
N ASN A 86 -17.23 7.17 17.84
CA ASN A 86 -17.46 7.58 19.22
C ASN A 86 -16.36 8.54 19.74
N ASN A 87 -16.01 9.56 18.93
CA ASN A 87 -14.96 10.56 19.18
C ASN A 87 -13.56 9.97 19.43
N LYS A 88 -13.30 8.78 18.90
CA LYS A 88 -11.99 8.11 18.98
C LYS A 88 -11.56 7.62 17.59
N PRO A 89 -10.25 7.64 17.32
CA PRO A 89 -9.74 7.12 16.05
C PRO A 89 -9.94 5.61 15.96
N ILE A 90 -10.39 5.14 14.78
CA ILE A 90 -10.44 3.73 14.43
C ILE A 90 -9.60 3.48 13.19
N THR A 91 -9.03 2.28 13.10
CA THR A 91 -8.31 1.85 11.91
C THR A 91 -9.25 1.06 11.02
N LEU A 92 -9.48 1.55 9.79
CA LEU A 92 -10.18 0.76 8.78
C LEU A 92 -9.31 -0.41 8.33
N GLN A 93 -9.92 -1.52 8.03
CA GLN A 93 -9.25 -2.78 7.70
C GLN A 93 -9.37 -3.09 6.22
N LEU A 94 -8.29 -3.63 5.66
CA LEU A 94 -8.27 -4.14 4.30
C LEU A 94 -8.93 -5.52 4.27
N GLU A 95 -9.95 -5.68 3.45
CA GLU A 95 -10.68 -6.92 3.25
C GLU A 95 -10.38 -7.52 1.88
N HIS A 96 -10.20 -8.85 1.85
CA HIS A 96 -10.15 -9.63 0.63
C HIS A 96 -11.55 -10.22 0.36
N LEU A 97 -12.23 -9.73 -0.65
CA LEU A 97 -13.64 -10.08 -0.90
C LEU A 97 -13.86 -11.58 -1.15
N ASP A 98 -12.86 -12.28 -1.68
CA ASP A 98 -12.88 -13.73 -1.89
C ASP A 98 -12.35 -14.55 -0.71
N GLY A 99 -11.94 -13.90 0.38
CA GLY A 99 -11.32 -14.53 1.55
C GLY A 99 -9.88 -15.02 1.34
N ASN A 100 -9.31 -14.85 0.16
CA ASN A 100 -7.95 -15.28 -0.14
C ASN A 100 -6.94 -14.13 0.07
N SER A 101 -6.19 -14.19 1.15
CA SER A 101 -5.19 -13.16 1.52
C SER A 101 -4.03 -13.01 0.51
N ARG A 102 -3.90 -13.90 -0.48
CA ARG A 102 -2.91 -13.81 -1.56
C ARG A 102 -3.44 -13.10 -2.79
N ASN A 103 -4.75 -13.02 -2.95
CA ASN A 103 -5.37 -12.33 -4.08
C ASN A 103 -5.44 -10.83 -3.84
N ASN A 104 -4.33 -10.14 -4.06
CA ASN A 104 -4.23 -8.69 -3.88
C ASN A 104 -4.57 -7.92 -5.16
N THR A 105 -5.47 -8.41 -6.00
CA THR A 105 -5.98 -7.65 -7.16
C THR A 105 -6.84 -6.48 -6.70
N GLU A 106 -6.82 -5.39 -7.45
CA GLU A 106 -7.53 -4.15 -7.07
C GLU A 106 -9.04 -4.37 -6.86
N THR A 107 -9.63 -5.22 -7.69
CA THR A 107 -11.07 -5.55 -7.65
C THR A 107 -11.45 -6.44 -6.47
N ASN A 108 -10.48 -7.16 -5.89
CA ASN A 108 -10.69 -8.04 -4.74
C ASN A 108 -10.45 -7.36 -3.38
N LEU A 109 -10.00 -6.11 -3.38
CA LEU A 109 -9.67 -5.38 -2.15
C LEU A 109 -10.72 -4.33 -1.82
N SER A 110 -11.15 -4.31 -0.57
CA SER A 110 -12.07 -3.32 -0.02
C SER A 110 -11.55 -2.76 1.30
N LEU A 111 -12.09 -1.62 1.72
CA LEU A 111 -11.76 -0.98 2.99
C LEU A 111 -12.99 -0.97 3.89
N LEU A 112 -12.92 -1.63 5.04
CA LEU A 112 -14.06 -1.79 5.96
C LEU A 112 -13.73 -1.28 7.37
N CYS A 113 -14.74 -0.75 8.06
CA CYS A 113 -14.60 -0.52 9.50
C CYS A 113 -14.61 -1.85 10.26
N PRO A 114 -14.12 -1.90 11.52
CA PRO A 114 -14.07 -3.14 12.30
C PRO A 114 -15.43 -3.85 12.40
N ASN A 115 -16.52 -3.10 12.56
CA ASN A 115 -17.86 -3.69 12.66
C ASN A 115 -18.28 -4.38 11.34
N CYS A 116 -18.16 -3.71 10.21
CA CYS A 116 -18.49 -4.29 8.91
C CYS A 116 -17.57 -5.46 8.55
N HIS A 117 -16.27 -5.34 8.86
CA HIS A 117 -15.30 -6.41 8.64
C HIS A 117 -15.66 -7.70 9.40
N THR A 118 -16.11 -7.60 10.66
CA THR A 118 -16.55 -8.78 11.43
C THR A 118 -17.81 -9.47 10.86
N GLN A 119 -18.56 -8.78 10.01
CA GLN A 119 -19.78 -9.31 9.40
C GLN A 119 -19.55 -9.94 8.01
N THR A 120 -18.33 -9.86 7.47
CA THR A 120 -18.02 -10.46 6.17
C THR A 120 -18.12 -11.99 6.18
N GLU A 121 -18.37 -12.56 5.01
CA GLU A 121 -18.52 -14.02 4.83
C GLU A 121 -17.27 -14.79 5.28
N PHE A 122 -16.08 -14.24 5.05
CA PHE A 122 -14.79 -14.88 5.31
C PHE A 122 -14.11 -14.42 6.60
N TYR A 123 -14.83 -13.77 7.50
CA TYR A 123 -14.23 -13.31 8.76
C TYR A 123 -13.88 -14.46 9.71
N GLY A 124 -12.63 -14.49 10.21
CA GLY A 124 -12.19 -15.41 11.25
C GLY A 124 -12.39 -16.90 10.89
N SER A 125 -13.07 -17.64 11.73
CA SER A 125 -13.31 -19.08 11.53
C SER A 125 -14.25 -19.42 10.36
N ARG A 126 -14.99 -18.44 9.84
CA ARG A 126 -15.81 -18.62 8.64
C ARG A 126 -14.97 -18.78 7.36
N ASN A 127 -13.72 -18.36 7.40
CA ASN A 127 -12.77 -18.48 6.28
C ASN A 127 -12.05 -19.85 6.29
N ASN A 128 -12.82 -20.93 6.37
CA ASN A 128 -12.28 -22.30 6.41
C ASN A 128 -11.60 -22.66 5.08
N GLY A 129 -10.34 -23.12 5.18
CA GLY A 129 -9.54 -23.55 4.02
C GLY A 129 -8.96 -22.43 3.15
N ARG A 130 -9.34 -21.17 3.35
CA ARG A 130 -8.85 -20.01 2.58
C ARG A 130 -8.05 -19.02 3.43
N GLY A 131 -8.07 -19.20 4.75
CA GLY A 131 -7.39 -18.32 5.68
C GLY A 131 -5.87 -18.43 5.58
N ARG A 132 -5.19 -17.44 6.15
CA ARG A 132 -3.73 -17.30 6.15
C ARG A 132 -3.00 -18.57 6.62
N GLY A 133 -3.49 -19.24 7.67
CA GLY A 133 -2.91 -20.47 8.20
C GLY A 133 -2.98 -21.66 7.24
N SER A 134 -4.08 -21.80 6.49
CA SER A 134 -4.24 -22.87 5.48
C SER A 134 -3.33 -22.64 4.29
N LEU A 135 -3.23 -21.40 3.81
CA LEU A 135 -2.37 -21.04 2.69
C LEU A 135 -0.87 -21.22 2.99
N LEU A 136 -0.46 -21.07 4.26
CA LEU A 136 0.92 -21.32 4.66
C LEU A 136 1.28 -22.82 4.70
N LYS A 137 0.32 -23.70 5.02
CA LYS A 137 0.53 -25.14 5.04
C LYS A 137 0.77 -25.73 3.65
N GLU A 138 0.10 -25.21 2.62
CA GLU A 138 0.27 -25.66 1.23
C GLU A 138 1.68 -25.43 0.68
N ASN A 139 2.44 -24.47 1.24
CA ASN A 139 3.82 -24.20 0.83
C ASN A 139 4.87 -25.05 1.56
N LEU A 140 4.47 -25.83 2.56
CA LEU A 140 5.36 -26.70 3.34
C LEU A 140 5.25 -28.18 2.92
N ALA A 141 4.35 -28.47 2.04
CA ALA A 141 4.19 -29.79 1.40
C ALA A 141 4.85 -29.82 0.03
#